data_a8df4c3b24deb48f843510f013ee8808
#
_entry.id   a8df4c3b24deb48f843510f013ee8808
#
_cell.length_a   1.000
_cell.length_b   1.000
_cell.length_c   1.000
_cell.angle_alpha   90.00
_cell.angle_beta   90.00
_cell.angle_gamma   90.00
#
_symmetry.space_group_name_H-M   'P 1'
#
loop_
_entity.id
_entity.type
_entity.pdbx_description
1 polymer ?
#
loop_
_entity_poly.entity_id
_entity_poly.type
_entity_poly.pdbx_seq_one_letter_code
_entity_poly.pdbx_strand_id
1 'polypeptide(L)'
;MTNWTGSLNNQARLKCISRSLGLVESVRLIRIDLVILLRRLKASKYIYTMSKKDRGQFYTVNHSYIMDGLDKPTTKVIEPFAGKGDLLDWLGHDNWEAYDIDPKRDDILHRDTLTEPPCYKDSFIITNPPYLARNKCSSKGVFDKYKTNDLYKCFITSLVQQEHGCLGGIFIIPAGFFLSPRDVDTECRDAFMSKYKITKVKYFEETVFPDTPTTVVAFSFIKSDVPLTSQQVVWEQRPSGTCKTFEMKRENKWIIGGDIYNLKTNPDVKISRFVKDRGHENITNLTLCALDSGTENGRIHLKYEKDYVYQGIDTSRTFATLCIKGVKLSEDDQIEITKKFNRFLESRRKRDWSLFLPQYRESKEYARKRIPFDLAYRIVSNLLLSHSK
;
A
#
# COMPACT_ATOMS: atom_id res chain seq x y z
N MET A 1 -26.95 59.65 63.00
CA MET A 1 -25.92 58.66 63.47
C MET A 1 -26.27 57.28 62.92
N THR A 2 -25.25 56.60 62.53
CA THR A 2 -25.27 55.17 62.16
C THR A 2 -25.76 54.79 60.77
N ASN A 3 -24.84 54.43 59.89
CA ASN A 3 -24.66 53.17 59.25
C ASN A 3 -23.71 53.30 58.03
N TRP A 4 -22.43 53.19 58.28
CA TRP A 4 -21.40 53.07 57.22
C TRP A 4 -20.34 52.04 57.64
N THR A 5 -20.66 50.74 57.67
CA THR A 5 -19.67 49.67 57.90
C THR A 5 -19.91 48.39 57.10
N GLY A 6 -20.95 48.36 56.24
CA GLY A 6 -21.27 47.15 55.49
C GLY A 6 -20.63 47.00 54.08
N SER A 7 -20.17 48.11 53.48
CA SER A 7 -19.76 48.11 52.06
C SER A 7 -18.30 47.66 51.80
N LEU A 8 -17.40 47.93 52.76
CA LEU A 8 -15.95 47.60 52.57
C LEU A 8 -15.60 46.10 52.68
N ASN A 9 -16.43 45.37 53.47
CA ASN A 9 -16.22 43.95 53.69
C ASN A 9 -16.64 43.07 52.46
N ASN A 10 -17.58 43.53 51.65
CA ASN A 10 -18.03 42.79 50.46
C ASN A 10 -17.05 42.92 49.25
N GLN A 11 -16.42 44.10 49.08
CA GLN A 11 -15.42 44.28 48.02
C GLN A 11 -14.13 43.52 48.32
N ALA A 12 -13.71 43.42 49.57
CA ALA A 12 -12.56 42.63 49.98
C ALA A 12 -12.80 41.11 49.78
N ARG A 13 -14.02 40.63 50.11
CA ARG A 13 -14.41 39.21 49.84
C ARG A 13 -14.52 38.89 48.38
N LEU A 14 -15.08 39.75 47.55
CA LEU A 14 -15.14 39.55 46.09
C LEU A 14 -13.75 39.53 45.42
N LYS A 15 -12.81 40.38 45.87
CA LYS A 15 -11.40 40.36 45.43
C LYS A 15 -10.66 39.09 45.87
N CYS A 16 -10.95 38.56 47.05
CA CYS A 16 -10.35 37.30 47.50
C CYS A 16 -10.92 36.10 46.72
N ILE A 17 -12.19 36.05 46.41
CA ILE A 17 -12.85 35.00 45.63
C ILE A 17 -12.38 35.05 44.17
N SER A 18 -12.22 36.22 43.55
CA SER A 18 -11.71 36.36 42.20
C SER A 18 -10.23 35.93 42.06
N ARG A 19 -9.40 36.23 43.09
CA ARG A 19 -8.00 35.75 43.15
C ARG A 19 -7.91 34.24 43.37
N SER A 20 -8.76 33.63 44.17
CA SER A 20 -8.79 32.18 44.38
C SER A 20 -9.33 31.44 43.14
N LEU A 21 -10.31 31.98 42.42
CA LEU A 21 -10.80 31.44 41.15
C LEU A 21 -9.72 31.51 40.06
N GLY A 22 -8.99 32.60 39.93
CA GLY A 22 -7.87 32.76 39.02
C GLY A 22 -6.70 31.78 39.31
N LEU A 23 -6.41 31.55 40.60
CA LEU A 23 -5.42 30.55 41.02
C LEU A 23 -5.86 29.11 40.71
N VAL A 24 -7.14 28.78 40.89
CA VAL A 24 -7.68 27.45 40.57
C VAL A 24 -7.67 27.20 39.07
N GLU A 25 -7.98 28.19 38.25
CA GLU A 25 -7.93 28.11 36.79
C GLU A 25 -6.48 27.98 36.28
N SER A 26 -5.55 28.75 36.83
CA SER A 26 -4.11 28.65 36.52
C SER A 26 -3.53 27.30 36.91
N VAL A 27 -3.87 26.74 38.06
CA VAL A 27 -3.47 25.39 38.50
C VAL A 27 -4.07 24.31 37.60
N ARG A 28 -5.31 24.52 37.13
CA ARG A 28 -5.99 23.59 36.19
C ARG A 28 -5.31 23.59 34.83
N LEU A 29 -4.93 24.74 34.29
CA LEU A 29 -4.19 24.88 33.05
C LEU A 29 -2.78 24.25 33.15
N ILE A 30 -2.02 24.55 34.20
CA ILE A 30 -0.69 23.95 34.45
C ILE A 30 -0.82 22.42 34.58
N ARG A 31 -1.89 21.91 35.19
CA ARG A 31 -2.10 20.46 35.33
C ARG A 31 -2.45 19.80 33.99
N ILE A 32 -3.19 20.50 33.12
CA ILE A 32 -3.50 20.03 31.76
C ILE A 32 -2.20 20.00 30.93
N ASP A 33 -1.41 21.06 30.96
CA ASP A 33 -0.13 21.14 30.26
C ASP A 33 0.88 20.07 30.72
N LEU A 34 0.95 19.85 32.05
CA LEU A 34 1.79 18.82 32.65
C LEU A 34 1.35 17.39 32.20
N VAL A 35 0.04 17.13 32.16
CA VAL A 35 -0.50 15.85 31.68
C VAL A 35 -0.21 15.64 30.18
N ILE A 36 -0.32 16.71 29.38
CA ILE A 36 0.02 16.67 27.95
C ILE A 36 1.53 16.43 27.78
N LEU A 37 2.37 17.12 28.55
CA LEU A 37 3.82 16.94 28.53
C LEU A 37 4.23 15.53 28.98
N LEU A 38 3.63 14.99 30.04
CA LEU A 38 3.87 13.63 30.51
C LEU A 38 3.40 12.57 29.50
N ARG A 39 2.29 12.82 28.80
CA ARG A 39 1.84 11.96 27.68
C ARG A 39 2.80 12.01 26.51
N ARG A 40 3.31 13.19 26.15
CA ARG A 40 4.34 13.38 25.10
C ARG A 40 5.65 12.68 25.49
N LEU A 41 6.12 12.82 26.74
CA LEU A 41 7.31 12.15 27.26
C LEU A 41 7.15 10.62 27.30
N LYS A 42 5.99 10.11 27.71
CA LYS A 42 5.71 8.66 27.66
C LYS A 42 5.63 8.13 26.22
N ALA A 43 5.00 8.87 25.31
CA ALA A 43 4.97 8.52 23.89
C ALA A 43 6.38 8.54 23.27
N SER A 44 7.17 9.58 23.58
CA SER A 44 8.57 9.67 23.16
C SER A 44 9.41 8.49 23.68
N LYS A 45 9.30 8.17 24.98
CA LYS A 45 10.04 7.04 25.58
C LYS A 45 9.60 5.70 24.99
N TYR A 46 8.32 5.53 24.65
CA TYR A 46 7.81 4.33 23.99
C TYR A 46 8.35 4.21 22.55
N ILE A 47 8.41 5.32 21.80
CA ILE A 47 9.00 5.37 20.46
C ILE A 47 10.48 4.99 20.49
N TYR A 48 11.25 5.47 21.47
CA TYR A 48 12.68 5.13 21.64
C TYR A 48 12.93 3.65 21.95
N THR A 49 11.95 2.92 22.50
CA THR A 49 12.09 1.49 22.82
C THR A 49 11.64 0.57 21.69
N MET A 50 10.92 1.07 20.68
CA MET A 50 10.47 0.27 19.53
C MET A 50 11.61 0.04 18.54
N SER A 51 11.77 -1.20 18.06
CA SER A 51 12.72 -1.51 16.98
C SER A 51 12.31 -0.83 15.66
N LYS A 52 13.26 -0.66 14.73
CA LYS A 52 12.96 -0.16 13.37
C LYS A 52 11.85 -0.94 12.68
N LYS A 53 11.87 -2.26 12.85
CA LYS A 53 10.88 -3.17 12.28
C LYS A 53 9.47 -2.93 12.84
N ASP A 54 9.39 -2.60 14.13
CA ASP A 54 8.11 -2.30 14.80
C ASP A 54 7.54 -0.94 14.36
N ARG A 55 8.39 -0.06 13.84
CA ARG A 55 8.02 1.24 13.25
C ARG A 55 7.82 1.18 11.74
N GLY A 56 8.15 0.05 11.09
CA GLY A 56 8.09 -0.11 9.64
C GLY A 56 9.15 0.71 8.89
N GLN A 57 10.24 1.09 9.55
CA GLN A 57 11.32 1.92 8.99
C GLN A 57 12.35 1.06 8.25
N PHE A 58 12.61 1.41 6.98
CA PHE A 58 13.63 0.77 6.13
C PHE A 58 14.50 1.86 5.52
N TYR A 59 15.79 1.90 5.90
CA TYR A 59 16.72 2.90 5.40
C TYR A 59 17.11 2.64 3.94
N THR A 60 17.23 3.71 3.16
CA THR A 60 17.48 3.64 1.71
C THR A 60 19.00 3.67 1.42
N VAL A 61 19.76 2.84 2.14
CA VAL A 61 21.23 2.79 2.00
C VAL A 61 21.69 2.46 0.58
N ASN A 62 20.86 1.82 -0.24
CA ASN A 62 21.12 1.51 -1.64
C ASN A 62 20.48 2.55 -2.59
N HIS A 63 20.46 3.82 -2.16
CA HIS A 63 19.79 4.90 -2.89
C HIS A 63 20.32 5.07 -4.32
N SER A 64 21.62 4.94 -4.55
CA SER A 64 22.22 5.08 -5.88
C SER A 64 21.62 4.12 -6.90
N TYR A 65 21.38 2.86 -6.50
CA TYR A 65 20.72 1.86 -7.36
C TYR A 65 19.21 2.09 -7.52
N ILE A 66 18.54 2.39 -6.41
CA ILE A 66 17.08 2.56 -6.41
C ILE A 66 16.69 3.79 -7.23
N MET A 67 17.43 4.89 -7.08
CA MET A 67 17.14 6.17 -7.70
C MET A 67 17.78 6.36 -9.08
N ASP A 68 18.62 5.41 -9.54
CA ASP A 68 19.29 5.48 -10.84
C ASP A 68 18.27 5.71 -11.97
N GLY A 69 18.54 6.69 -12.86
CA GLY A 69 17.68 7.05 -13.99
C GLY A 69 16.33 7.69 -13.60
N LEU A 70 16.20 8.21 -12.36
CA LEU A 70 15.16 9.15 -11.96
C LEU A 70 15.73 10.57 -11.90
N ASP A 71 14.97 11.52 -12.40
CA ASP A 71 15.42 12.93 -12.45
C ASP A 71 15.39 13.55 -11.07
N LYS A 72 16.51 14.23 -10.71
CA LYS A 72 16.61 14.98 -9.46
C LYS A 72 15.84 16.28 -9.57
N PRO A 73 14.93 16.59 -8.63
CA PRO A 73 14.31 17.91 -8.56
C PRO A 73 15.38 18.98 -8.29
N THR A 74 15.24 20.13 -8.96
CA THR A 74 16.11 21.30 -8.78
C THR A 74 15.49 22.40 -7.91
N THR A 75 14.21 22.24 -7.57
CA THR A 75 13.45 23.14 -6.70
C THR A 75 13.49 22.65 -5.26
N LYS A 76 12.79 23.36 -4.35
CA LYS A 76 12.64 22.95 -2.95
C LYS A 76 12.12 21.52 -2.81
N VAL A 77 12.80 20.71 -2.00
CA VAL A 77 12.41 19.33 -1.69
C VAL A 77 12.00 19.19 -0.23
N ILE A 78 10.99 18.37 0.04
CA ILE A 78 10.64 17.97 1.40
C ILE A 78 10.79 16.44 1.50
N GLU A 79 11.59 15.99 2.49
CA GLU A 79 11.73 14.59 2.87
C GLU A 79 11.01 14.37 4.22
N PRO A 80 9.76 13.85 4.23
CA PRO A 80 8.96 13.74 5.45
C PRO A 80 9.32 12.54 6.34
N PHE A 81 10.21 11.63 5.90
CA PHE A 81 10.63 10.43 6.63
C PHE A 81 12.12 10.17 6.41
N ALA A 82 12.94 11.17 6.71
CA ALA A 82 14.34 11.25 6.27
C ALA A 82 15.28 10.20 6.90
N GLY A 83 14.95 9.69 8.09
CA GLY A 83 15.74 8.66 8.75
C GLY A 83 17.19 9.09 8.99
N LYS A 84 18.12 8.52 8.21
CA LYS A 84 19.54 8.86 8.21
C LYS A 84 19.93 9.93 7.18
N GLY A 85 18.99 10.35 6.31
CA GLY A 85 19.24 11.29 5.24
C GLY A 85 19.79 10.67 3.95
N ASP A 86 19.68 9.35 3.76
CA ASP A 86 20.19 8.65 2.57
C ASP A 86 19.68 9.28 1.25
N LEU A 87 18.41 9.72 1.20
CA LEU A 87 17.83 10.34 0.00
C LEU A 87 18.26 11.81 -0.16
N LEU A 88 18.59 12.51 0.94
CA LEU A 88 19.15 13.85 0.90
C LEU A 88 20.57 13.80 0.32
N ASP A 89 21.38 12.81 0.72
CA ASP A 89 22.72 12.60 0.16
C ASP A 89 22.65 12.29 -1.35
N TRP A 90 21.64 11.52 -1.80
CA TRP A 90 21.40 11.31 -3.23
C TRP A 90 21.03 12.61 -3.96
N LEU A 91 20.26 13.50 -3.33
CA LEU A 91 19.80 14.76 -3.94
C LEU A 91 20.99 15.65 -4.34
N GLY A 92 21.98 15.81 -3.44
CA GLY A 92 23.25 16.49 -3.74
C GLY A 92 23.15 18.02 -3.84
N HIS A 93 22.13 18.64 -3.23
CA HIS A 93 21.98 20.08 -3.03
C HIS A 93 21.24 20.37 -1.72
N ASP A 94 21.35 21.59 -1.19
CA ASP A 94 20.86 21.95 0.14
C ASP A 94 19.48 22.63 0.17
N ASN A 95 18.78 22.70 -0.97
CA ASN A 95 17.43 23.28 -1.04
C ASN A 95 16.36 22.28 -0.63
N TRP A 96 16.39 21.86 0.64
CA TRP A 96 15.44 20.89 1.19
C TRP A 96 15.04 21.18 2.63
N GLU A 97 13.93 20.60 3.04
CA GLU A 97 13.51 20.45 4.44
C GLU A 97 13.30 18.95 4.72
N ALA A 98 13.78 18.49 5.87
CA ALA A 98 13.71 17.08 6.22
C ALA A 98 13.14 16.88 7.62
N TYR A 99 12.31 15.84 7.76
CA TYR A 99 11.64 15.50 9.01
C TYR A 99 11.75 14.01 9.29
N ASP A 100 11.85 13.64 10.55
CA ASP A 100 11.70 12.25 10.99
C ASP A 100 11.16 12.22 12.42
N ILE A 101 10.48 11.15 12.79
CA ILE A 101 10.02 10.92 14.17
C ILE A 101 11.19 10.58 15.12
N ASP A 102 12.32 10.15 14.55
CA ASP A 102 13.55 9.76 15.28
C ASP A 102 14.78 10.16 14.45
N PRO A 103 15.05 11.50 14.32
CA PRO A 103 16.14 12.03 13.49
C PRO A 103 17.50 11.43 13.85
N LYS A 104 18.31 11.15 12.84
CA LYS A 104 19.69 10.62 13.01
C LYS A 104 20.77 11.61 12.58
N ARG A 105 20.39 12.82 12.17
CA ARG A 105 21.24 13.94 11.80
C ARG A 105 20.68 15.21 12.42
N ASP A 106 21.52 16.14 12.76
CA ASP A 106 21.14 17.40 13.42
C ASP A 106 20.38 18.37 12.49
N ASP A 107 20.55 18.23 11.18
CA ASP A 107 19.87 19.00 10.14
C ASP A 107 18.48 18.43 9.76
N ILE A 108 18.07 17.31 10.37
CA ILE A 108 16.73 16.72 10.22
C ILE A 108 15.87 17.09 11.43
N LEU A 109 14.73 17.72 11.19
CA LEU A 109 13.83 18.18 12.25
C LEU A 109 12.97 17.04 12.81
N HIS A 110 12.82 17.01 14.12
CA HIS A 110 11.91 16.04 14.77
C HIS A 110 10.44 16.37 14.46
N ARG A 111 9.73 15.42 13.82
CA ARG A 111 8.31 15.55 13.53
C ARG A 111 7.68 14.18 13.24
N ASP A 112 6.51 13.92 13.81
CA ASP A 112 5.63 12.82 13.35
C ASP A 112 4.75 13.32 12.21
N THR A 113 5.23 13.17 10.98
CA THR A 113 4.57 13.67 9.76
C THR A 113 3.26 12.95 9.41
N LEU A 114 2.95 11.81 10.03
CA LEU A 114 1.64 11.15 9.88
C LEU A 114 0.57 11.81 10.73
N THR A 115 0.93 12.38 11.86
CA THR A 115 0.01 13.11 12.74
C THR A 115 -0.01 14.60 12.45
N GLU A 116 1.14 15.18 12.13
CA GLU A 116 1.37 16.59 11.85
C GLU A 116 2.07 16.78 10.49
N PRO A 117 1.37 16.55 9.35
CA PRO A 117 1.99 16.66 8.02
C PRO A 117 2.49 18.11 7.77
N PRO A 118 3.71 18.28 7.20
CA PRO A 118 4.18 19.59 6.77
C PRO A 118 3.36 20.12 5.59
N CYS A 119 3.47 21.40 5.31
CA CYS A 119 2.90 21.98 4.09
C CYS A 119 3.80 21.66 2.89
N TYR A 120 3.25 20.93 1.90
CA TYR A 120 3.98 20.53 0.69
C TYR A 120 3.82 21.50 -0.48
N LYS A 121 3.13 22.62 -0.28
CA LYS A 121 2.91 23.62 -1.34
C LYS A 121 4.25 24.08 -1.93
N ASP A 122 4.29 24.20 -3.26
CA ASP A 122 5.43 24.68 -4.04
C ASP A 122 6.73 23.87 -3.84
N SER A 123 6.62 22.62 -3.41
CA SER A 123 7.75 21.72 -3.15
C SER A 123 7.59 20.39 -3.86
N PHE A 124 8.72 19.73 -4.14
CA PHE A 124 8.76 18.32 -4.48
C PHE A 124 8.91 17.47 -3.21
N ILE A 125 8.45 16.23 -3.26
CA ILE A 125 8.62 15.27 -2.16
C ILE A 125 9.49 14.12 -2.66
N ILE A 126 10.57 13.82 -1.91
CA ILE A 126 11.32 12.58 -2.12
C ILE A 126 11.23 11.79 -0.82
N THR A 127 10.76 10.53 -0.88
CA THR A 127 10.60 9.79 0.37
C THR A 127 10.47 8.29 0.21
N ASN A 128 10.93 7.59 1.25
CA ASN A 128 10.66 6.20 1.54
C ASN A 128 9.84 6.12 2.85
N PRO A 129 8.49 6.25 2.79
CA PRO A 129 7.65 6.29 3.98
C PRO A 129 7.66 4.92 4.70
N PRO A 130 7.29 4.85 5.99
CA PRO A 130 7.27 3.60 6.73
C PRO A 130 6.22 2.60 6.18
N TYR A 131 6.57 1.29 6.15
CA TYR A 131 5.70 0.19 5.72
C TYR A 131 5.30 -0.65 6.92
N LEU A 132 4.14 -0.40 7.49
CA LEU A 132 3.61 -1.19 8.59
C LEU A 132 2.11 -1.37 8.44
N ALA A 133 1.71 -2.62 8.27
CA ALA A 133 0.29 -2.94 8.16
C ALA A 133 -0.45 -2.71 9.49
N ARG A 134 -1.68 -2.20 9.42
CA ARG A 134 -2.54 -1.90 10.56
C ARG A 134 -2.63 -3.04 11.60
N ASN A 135 -2.71 -4.30 11.14
CA ASN A 135 -2.82 -5.46 12.03
C ASN A 135 -1.54 -5.75 12.84
N LYS A 136 -0.39 -5.20 12.42
CA LYS A 136 0.91 -5.34 13.10
C LYS A 136 1.22 -4.14 14.01
N CYS A 137 0.53 -3.02 13.87
CA CYS A 137 0.73 -1.84 14.66
C CYS A 137 -0.06 -1.92 15.97
N SER A 138 0.52 -1.49 17.10
CA SER A 138 -0.16 -1.41 18.40
C SER A 138 -1.20 -0.28 18.43
N SER A 139 -0.86 0.89 17.91
CA SER A 139 -1.78 2.05 17.82
C SER A 139 -2.51 2.05 16.46
N LYS A 140 -3.82 2.27 16.49
CA LYS A 140 -4.67 2.30 15.29
C LYS A 140 -5.10 3.71 14.85
N GLY A 141 -4.85 4.73 15.65
CA GLY A 141 -5.39 6.08 15.46
C GLY A 141 -5.05 6.71 14.11
N VAL A 142 -3.81 6.56 13.62
CA VAL A 142 -3.40 7.07 12.30
C VAL A 142 -4.18 6.38 11.17
N PHE A 143 -4.34 5.06 11.26
CA PHE A 143 -5.10 4.30 10.25
C PHE A 143 -6.59 4.68 10.25
N ASP A 144 -7.16 4.93 11.43
CA ASP A 144 -8.56 5.37 11.56
C ASP A 144 -8.76 6.77 11.01
N LYS A 145 -7.80 7.68 11.27
CA LYS A 145 -7.78 9.05 10.71
C LYS A 145 -7.83 9.04 9.19
N TYR A 146 -7.01 8.22 8.55
CA TYR A 146 -6.88 8.18 7.09
C TYR A 146 -7.66 7.05 6.42
N LYS A 147 -8.39 6.22 7.19
CA LYS A 147 -9.20 5.08 6.70
C LYS A 147 -8.41 4.12 5.82
N THR A 148 -7.16 3.83 6.18
CA THR A 148 -6.25 2.96 5.45
C THR A 148 -5.76 1.78 6.29
N ASN A 149 -4.95 0.91 5.71
CA ASN A 149 -4.48 -0.32 6.35
C ASN A 149 -2.94 -0.48 6.34
N ASP A 150 -2.20 0.56 5.90
CA ASP A 150 -0.74 0.59 5.93
C ASP A 150 -0.24 2.03 6.10
N LEU A 151 0.92 2.24 6.77
CA LEU A 151 1.44 3.58 7.08
C LEU A 151 1.78 4.39 5.83
N TYR A 152 2.38 3.77 4.80
CA TYR A 152 2.67 4.49 3.56
C TYR A 152 1.41 5.02 2.87
N LYS A 153 0.27 4.32 3.02
CA LYS A 153 -1.02 4.80 2.50
C LYS A 153 -1.59 5.92 3.37
N CYS A 154 -1.37 5.87 4.69
CA CYS A 154 -1.71 7.01 5.57
C CYS A 154 -0.99 8.27 5.07
N PHE A 155 0.30 8.16 4.74
CA PHE A 155 1.07 9.27 4.16
C PHE A 155 0.49 9.75 2.83
N ILE A 156 0.28 8.84 1.86
CA ILE A 156 -0.29 9.20 0.55
C ILE A 156 -1.65 9.89 0.72
N THR A 157 -2.51 9.36 1.58
CA THR A 157 -3.83 9.95 1.86
C THR A 157 -3.70 11.33 2.50
N SER A 158 -2.75 11.52 3.44
CA SER A 158 -2.51 12.83 4.05
C SER A 158 -2.07 13.88 3.04
N LEU A 159 -1.20 13.50 2.09
CA LEU A 159 -0.77 14.38 0.99
C LEU A 159 -1.94 14.76 0.08
N VAL A 160 -2.74 13.77 -0.33
CA VAL A 160 -3.89 14.00 -1.22
C VAL A 160 -4.98 14.88 -0.55
N GLN A 161 -5.12 14.81 0.76
CA GLN A 161 -6.08 15.64 1.51
C GLN A 161 -5.65 17.09 1.65
N GLN A 162 -4.36 17.43 1.46
CA GLN A 162 -3.95 18.83 1.46
C GLN A 162 -4.49 19.57 0.24
N GLU A 163 -4.97 20.79 0.45
CA GLU A 163 -5.58 21.64 -0.58
C GLU A 163 -4.65 21.85 -1.77
N HIS A 164 -3.41 22.26 -1.51
CA HIS A 164 -2.44 22.58 -2.56
C HIS A 164 -1.61 21.36 -3.02
N GLY A 165 -1.44 20.34 -2.15
CA GLY A 165 -0.56 19.21 -2.43
C GLY A 165 0.90 19.63 -2.65
N CYS A 166 1.65 18.85 -3.45
CA CYS A 166 3.03 19.15 -3.87
C CYS A 166 3.10 19.33 -5.40
N LEU A 167 4.23 19.80 -5.91
CA LEU A 167 4.48 19.93 -7.36
C LEU A 167 4.70 18.57 -8.03
N GLY A 168 5.25 17.62 -7.31
CA GLY A 168 5.59 16.29 -7.77
C GLY A 168 6.52 15.60 -6.78
N GLY A 169 7.13 14.50 -7.19
CA GLY A 169 8.07 13.83 -6.30
C GLY A 169 8.53 12.46 -6.77
N ILE A 170 9.24 11.79 -5.87
CA ILE A 170 9.69 10.41 -6.03
C ILE A 170 9.34 9.66 -4.74
N PHE A 171 8.56 8.59 -4.86
CA PHE A 171 8.22 7.71 -3.75
C PHE A 171 8.82 6.34 -3.93
N ILE A 172 9.35 5.78 -2.86
CA ILE A 172 9.75 4.38 -2.76
C ILE A 172 8.73 3.70 -1.86
N ILE A 173 7.85 2.85 -2.43
CA ILE A 173 6.73 2.26 -1.68
C ILE A 173 6.53 0.79 -2.07
N PRO A 174 5.75 0.01 -1.28
CA PRO A 174 5.36 -1.34 -1.66
C PRO A 174 4.68 -1.39 -3.02
N ALA A 175 5.12 -2.33 -3.88
CA ALA A 175 4.56 -2.55 -5.22
C ALA A 175 3.04 -2.84 -5.21
N GLY A 176 2.52 -3.30 -4.06
CA GLY A 176 1.10 -3.50 -3.84
C GLY A 176 0.24 -2.25 -4.09
N PHE A 177 0.82 -1.05 -4.01
CA PHE A 177 0.13 0.19 -4.39
C PHE A 177 -0.38 0.14 -5.83
N PHE A 178 0.40 -0.39 -6.78
CA PHE A 178 0.02 -0.50 -8.18
C PHE A 178 -0.65 -1.82 -8.56
N LEU A 179 -0.39 -2.91 -7.80
CA LEU A 179 -0.71 -4.27 -8.22
C LEU A 179 -1.91 -4.88 -7.50
N SER A 180 -2.37 -4.28 -6.40
CA SER A 180 -3.46 -4.84 -5.60
C SER A 180 -4.83 -4.39 -6.09
N PRO A 181 -5.77 -5.33 -6.36
CA PRO A 181 -7.13 -5.00 -6.77
C PRO A 181 -8.08 -4.71 -5.61
N ARG A 182 -7.63 -4.80 -4.33
CA ARG A 182 -8.47 -4.57 -3.15
C ARG A 182 -8.97 -3.14 -3.11
N ASP A 183 -10.18 -2.94 -2.62
CA ASP A 183 -10.85 -1.63 -2.64
C ASP A 183 -10.06 -0.56 -1.88
N VAL A 184 -9.54 -0.84 -0.68
CA VAL A 184 -8.71 0.11 0.08
C VAL A 184 -7.43 0.54 -0.66
N ASP A 185 -6.85 -0.34 -1.49
CA ASP A 185 -5.69 -0.03 -2.32
C ASP A 185 -6.11 0.77 -3.57
N THR A 186 -7.25 0.43 -4.13
CA THR A 186 -7.84 1.12 -5.28
C THR A 186 -8.26 2.54 -4.93
N GLU A 187 -8.94 2.74 -3.81
CA GLU A 187 -9.37 4.06 -3.31
C GLU A 187 -8.16 4.99 -3.08
N CYS A 188 -7.12 4.49 -2.39
CA CYS A 188 -5.89 5.25 -2.16
C CYS A 188 -5.20 5.63 -3.47
N ARG A 189 -5.10 4.69 -4.41
CA ARG A 189 -4.50 4.91 -5.73
C ARG A 189 -5.32 5.86 -6.59
N ASP A 190 -6.65 5.71 -6.62
CA ASP A 190 -7.55 6.58 -7.38
C ASP A 190 -7.51 8.02 -6.86
N ALA A 191 -7.50 8.20 -5.54
CA ALA A 191 -7.33 9.50 -4.90
C ALA A 191 -5.98 10.14 -5.27
N PHE A 192 -4.88 9.38 -5.32
CA PHE A 192 -3.59 9.88 -5.76
C PHE A 192 -3.60 10.29 -7.24
N MET A 193 -4.11 9.42 -8.11
CA MET A 193 -4.19 9.66 -9.56
C MET A 193 -5.16 10.79 -9.94
N SER A 194 -6.05 11.20 -9.03
CA SER A 194 -6.91 12.37 -9.24
C SER A 194 -6.16 13.71 -9.19
N LYS A 195 -4.98 13.73 -8.56
CA LYS A 195 -4.14 14.94 -8.37
C LYS A 195 -2.78 14.86 -9.07
N TYR A 196 -2.30 13.64 -9.38
CA TYR A 196 -0.92 13.43 -9.84
C TYR A 196 -0.86 12.50 -11.05
N LYS A 197 0.07 12.81 -11.95
CA LYS A 197 0.44 11.97 -13.09
C LYS A 197 1.75 11.26 -12.80
N ILE A 198 1.78 9.93 -12.97
CA ILE A 198 3.00 9.13 -12.89
C ILE A 198 3.83 9.34 -14.16
N THR A 199 5.10 9.58 -14.01
CA THR A 199 6.02 9.78 -15.15
C THR A 199 6.84 8.53 -15.44
N LYS A 200 7.38 7.88 -14.42
CA LYS A 200 8.17 6.65 -14.53
C LYS A 200 7.98 5.77 -13.30
N VAL A 201 7.98 4.45 -13.49
CA VAL A 201 7.99 3.46 -12.40
C VAL A 201 9.17 2.52 -12.59
N LYS A 202 9.99 2.37 -11.56
CA LYS A 202 11.02 1.32 -11.45
C LYS A 202 10.48 0.22 -10.54
N TYR A 203 10.35 -0.96 -11.07
CA TYR A 203 9.83 -2.14 -10.39
C TYR A 203 10.96 -3.11 -10.07
N PHE A 204 11.18 -3.40 -8.79
CA PHE A 204 12.27 -4.24 -8.33
C PHE A 204 11.79 -5.66 -8.07
N GLU A 205 12.20 -6.61 -8.91
CA GLU A 205 11.92 -8.04 -8.69
C GLU A 205 12.86 -8.66 -7.65
N GLU A 206 14.02 -8.05 -7.42
CA GLU A 206 15.01 -8.43 -6.40
C GLU A 206 14.78 -7.74 -5.05
N THR A 207 15.57 -8.14 -4.05
CA THR A 207 15.58 -7.52 -2.73
C THR A 207 16.41 -6.25 -2.73
N VAL A 208 15.79 -5.10 -2.52
CA VAL A 208 16.49 -3.81 -2.34
C VAL A 208 16.62 -3.40 -0.88
N PHE A 209 15.78 -3.95 0.01
CA PHE A 209 15.84 -3.75 1.46
C PHE A 209 16.02 -5.10 2.17
N PRO A 210 17.17 -5.35 2.82
CA PRO A 210 17.45 -6.65 3.45
C PRO A 210 16.50 -6.96 4.61
N ASP A 211 15.98 -5.93 5.28
CA ASP A 211 15.17 -6.07 6.50
C ASP A 211 13.68 -6.32 6.21
N THR A 212 13.25 -6.33 4.96
CA THR A 212 11.85 -6.57 4.60
C THR A 212 11.69 -7.51 3.40
N PRO A 213 10.72 -8.44 3.43
CA PRO A 213 10.36 -9.25 2.28
C PRO A 213 9.46 -8.49 1.28
N THR A 214 9.24 -7.20 1.46
CA THR A 214 8.30 -6.42 0.64
C THR A 214 8.92 -6.09 -0.71
N THR A 215 8.25 -6.47 -1.79
CA THR A 215 8.56 -5.99 -3.15
C THR A 215 8.19 -4.52 -3.25
N VAL A 216 9.11 -3.69 -3.73
CA VAL A 216 8.94 -2.24 -3.80
C VAL A 216 9.00 -1.72 -5.23
N VAL A 217 8.52 -0.51 -5.41
CA VAL A 217 8.71 0.33 -6.59
C VAL A 217 9.29 1.67 -6.16
N ALA A 218 10.12 2.27 -7.03
CA ALA A 218 10.43 3.69 -6.97
C ALA A 218 9.74 4.35 -8.16
N PHE A 219 8.98 5.41 -7.94
CA PHE A 219 8.29 6.09 -9.05
C PHE A 219 8.33 7.59 -8.91
N SER A 220 8.44 8.26 -10.06
CA SER A 220 8.34 9.70 -10.16
C SER A 220 6.95 10.12 -10.64
N PHE A 221 6.50 11.28 -10.16
CA PHE A 221 5.21 11.84 -10.49
C PHE A 221 5.23 13.36 -10.46
N ILE A 222 4.30 13.98 -11.14
CA ILE A 222 4.08 15.43 -11.17
C ILE A 222 2.62 15.75 -10.90
N LYS A 223 2.35 16.95 -10.39
CA LYS A 223 0.98 17.44 -10.22
C LYS A 223 0.27 17.49 -11.56
N SER A 224 -1.00 17.11 -11.58
CA SER A 224 -1.85 17.18 -12.76
C SER A 224 -2.86 18.32 -12.57
N ASP A 225 -3.04 19.14 -13.59
CA ASP A 225 -4.02 20.24 -13.59
C ASP A 225 -5.45 19.74 -13.75
N VAL A 226 -5.61 18.51 -14.26
CA VAL A 226 -6.92 17.89 -14.50
C VAL A 226 -6.93 16.45 -13.99
N PRO A 227 -8.07 15.96 -13.47
CA PRO A 227 -8.23 14.56 -13.13
C PRO A 227 -8.04 13.67 -14.35
N LEU A 228 -7.21 12.63 -14.21
CA LEU A 228 -6.94 11.68 -15.28
C LEU A 228 -7.94 10.51 -15.25
N THR A 229 -8.28 10.00 -16.43
CA THR A 229 -9.01 8.73 -16.61
C THR A 229 -8.11 7.64 -17.15
N SER A 230 -7.01 8.02 -17.82
CA SER A 230 -5.94 7.14 -18.28
C SER A 230 -4.63 7.90 -18.39
N GLN A 231 -3.52 7.18 -18.38
CA GLN A 231 -2.18 7.72 -18.62
C GLN A 231 -1.23 6.67 -19.18
N GLN A 232 -0.27 7.13 -20.00
CA GLN A 232 0.87 6.32 -20.43
C GLN A 232 1.99 6.47 -19.41
N VAL A 233 2.56 5.34 -18.95
CA VAL A 233 3.61 5.31 -17.93
C VAL A 233 4.74 4.40 -18.36
N VAL A 234 5.97 4.89 -18.27
CA VAL A 234 7.17 4.08 -18.52
C VAL A 234 7.46 3.23 -17.28
N TRP A 235 7.51 1.91 -17.46
CA TRP A 235 7.92 0.95 -16.45
C TRP A 235 9.28 0.38 -16.80
N GLU A 236 10.17 0.38 -15.83
CA GLU A 236 11.48 -0.24 -15.90
C GLU A 236 11.55 -1.38 -14.90
N GLN A 237 11.77 -2.60 -15.39
CA GLN A 237 11.93 -3.78 -14.55
C GLN A 237 13.39 -3.94 -14.13
N ARG A 238 13.66 -4.09 -12.86
CA ARG A 238 14.99 -4.37 -12.32
C ARG A 238 15.05 -5.81 -11.79
N PRO A 239 16.19 -6.51 -11.90
CA PRO A 239 17.50 -6.02 -12.36
C PRO A 239 17.70 -6.03 -13.89
N SER A 240 16.76 -6.54 -14.69
CA SER A 240 16.92 -6.72 -16.14
C SER A 240 17.17 -5.41 -16.92
N GLY A 241 16.71 -4.27 -16.39
CA GLY A 241 16.74 -2.98 -17.09
C GLY A 241 15.74 -2.87 -18.24
N THR A 242 14.85 -3.85 -18.41
CA THR A 242 13.84 -3.83 -19.47
C THR A 242 12.83 -2.72 -19.25
N CYS A 243 12.63 -1.88 -20.27
CA CYS A 243 11.67 -0.77 -20.24
C CYS A 243 10.48 -1.05 -21.16
N LYS A 244 9.29 -0.67 -20.72
CA LYS A 244 8.06 -0.72 -21.52
C LYS A 244 7.10 0.37 -21.10
N THR A 245 6.41 0.98 -22.05
CA THR A 245 5.32 1.90 -21.77
C THR A 245 4.01 1.14 -21.69
N PHE A 246 3.28 1.35 -20.59
CA PHE A 246 1.96 0.77 -20.38
C PHE A 246 0.90 1.87 -20.24
N GLU A 247 -0.29 1.56 -20.68
CA GLU A 247 -1.46 2.38 -20.40
C GLU A 247 -2.11 1.93 -19.08
N MET A 248 -2.25 2.87 -18.14
CA MET A 248 -2.97 2.68 -16.89
C MET A 248 -4.32 3.40 -16.98
N LYS A 249 -5.44 2.69 -16.70
CA LYS A 249 -6.81 3.21 -16.82
C LYS A 249 -7.55 3.14 -15.51
N ARG A 250 -8.34 4.17 -15.22
CA ARG A 250 -9.20 4.24 -14.04
C ARG A 250 -10.23 3.10 -14.01
N GLU A 251 -10.85 2.77 -15.15
CA GLU A 251 -11.80 1.66 -15.30
C GLU A 251 -11.21 0.29 -14.90
N ASN A 252 -9.88 0.14 -15.03
CA ASN A 252 -9.11 -1.04 -14.65
C ASN A 252 -8.43 -0.87 -13.29
N LYS A 253 -8.94 0.01 -12.43
CA LYS A 253 -8.41 0.32 -11.10
C LYS A 253 -6.94 0.79 -11.14
N TRP A 254 -6.51 1.41 -12.26
CA TRP A 254 -5.12 1.81 -12.52
C TRP A 254 -4.11 0.65 -12.48
N ILE A 255 -4.56 -0.58 -12.68
CA ILE A 255 -3.72 -1.78 -12.72
C ILE A 255 -3.39 -2.10 -14.18
N ILE A 256 -2.12 -2.33 -14.50
CA ILE A 256 -1.71 -2.80 -15.82
C ILE A 256 -2.26 -4.22 -16.04
N GLY A 257 -3.01 -4.41 -17.12
CA GLY A 257 -3.72 -5.66 -17.36
C GLY A 257 -4.91 -5.89 -16.42
N GLY A 258 -5.36 -4.84 -15.70
CA GLY A 258 -6.45 -4.92 -14.72
C GLY A 258 -7.84 -5.22 -15.31
N ASP A 259 -8.00 -5.10 -16.63
CA ASP A 259 -9.19 -5.56 -17.37
C ASP A 259 -9.51 -7.05 -17.12
N ILE A 260 -8.53 -7.84 -16.70
CA ILE A 260 -8.72 -9.24 -16.30
C ILE A 260 -9.72 -9.39 -15.13
N TYR A 261 -9.81 -8.40 -14.25
CA TYR A 261 -10.76 -8.39 -13.14
C TYR A 261 -12.20 -8.07 -13.58
N ASN A 262 -12.37 -7.57 -14.82
CA ASN A 262 -13.65 -7.21 -15.42
C ASN A 262 -14.15 -8.25 -16.44
N LEU A 263 -13.48 -9.41 -16.57
CA LEU A 263 -13.93 -10.48 -17.45
C LEU A 263 -15.38 -10.88 -17.16
N LYS A 264 -16.19 -11.00 -18.21
CA LYS A 264 -17.55 -11.53 -18.09
C LYS A 264 -17.50 -12.97 -17.56
N THR A 265 -18.43 -13.33 -16.71
CA THR A 265 -18.56 -14.68 -16.15
C THR A 265 -19.83 -15.34 -16.66
N ASN A 266 -19.82 -16.65 -16.76
CA ASN A 266 -21.04 -17.41 -17.05
C ASN A 266 -21.93 -17.42 -15.79
N PRO A 267 -23.16 -16.85 -15.83
CA PRO A 267 -24.02 -16.73 -14.66
C PRO A 267 -24.54 -18.11 -14.16
N ASP A 268 -24.60 -19.10 -15.05
CA ASP A 268 -25.09 -20.43 -14.73
C ASP A 268 -24.03 -21.32 -14.08
N VAL A 269 -22.76 -20.85 -14.07
CA VAL A 269 -21.60 -21.63 -13.58
C VAL A 269 -21.08 -21.05 -12.27
N LYS A 270 -21.04 -21.88 -11.24
CA LYS A 270 -20.42 -21.56 -9.95
C LYS A 270 -19.15 -22.39 -9.76
N ILE A 271 -18.03 -21.72 -9.52
CA ILE A 271 -16.73 -22.35 -9.32
C ILE A 271 -16.28 -22.13 -7.88
N SER A 272 -15.76 -23.19 -7.26
CA SER A 272 -15.17 -23.18 -5.93
C SER A 272 -13.98 -24.15 -5.88
N ARG A 273 -13.26 -24.15 -4.77
CA ARG A 273 -12.24 -25.16 -4.54
C ARG A 273 -12.82 -26.36 -3.80
N PHE A 274 -12.27 -27.54 -4.07
CA PHE A 274 -12.52 -28.73 -3.27
C PHE A 274 -11.87 -28.60 -1.88
N VAL A 275 -12.59 -28.98 -0.84
CA VAL A 275 -12.11 -29.09 0.54
C VAL A 275 -12.61 -30.41 1.10
N LYS A 276 -11.70 -31.29 1.54
CA LYS A 276 -11.96 -32.69 1.90
C LYS A 276 -13.19 -32.90 2.81
N ASP A 277 -13.34 -32.04 3.82
CA ASP A 277 -14.34 -32.24 4.87
C ASP A 277 -15.69 -31.56 4.59
N ARG A 278 -15.89 -30.93 3.43
CA ARG A 278 -17.09 -30.15 3.12
C ARG A 278 -18.06 -30.84 2.15
N GLY A 279 -17.70 -31.99 1.58
CA GLY A 279 -18.47 -32.68 0.58
C GLY A 279 -18.86 -31.77 -0.59
N HIS A 280 -18.26 -31.96 -1.76
CA HIS A 280 -18.59 -31.14 -2.93
C HIS A 280 -19.14 -32.00 -4.04
N GLU A 281 -20.29 -31.58 -4.56
CA GLU A 281 -20.79 -32.07 -5.84
C GLU A 281 -19.97 -31.44 -6.98
N ASN A 282 -19.83 -32.15 -8.10
CA ASN A 282 -19.18 -31.65 -9.32
C ASN A 282 -17.68 -31.36 -9.17
N ILE A 283 -16.97 -32.24 -8.48
CA ILE A 283 -15.51 -32.23 -8.44
C ILE A 283 -14.97 -32.52 -9.83
N THR A 284 -13.96 -31.77 -10.25
CA THR A 284 -13.24 -32.00 -11.51
C THR A 284 -11.86 -32.58 -11.24
N ASN A 285 -11.16 -32.97 -12.32
CA ASN A 285 -9.75 -33.32 -12.28
C ASN A 285 -8.83 -32.12 -12.62
N LEU A 286 -9.36 -30.89 -12.43
CA LEU A 286 -8.65 -29.63 -12.68
C LEU A 286 -8.00 -29.12 -11.40
N THR A 287 -6.67 -29.12 -11.34
CA THR A 287 -5.92 -28.59 -10.22
C THR A 287 -5.24 -27.28 -10.60
N LEU A 288 -5.58 -26.20 -9.87
CA LEU A 288 -4.94 -24.90 -9.99
C LEU A 288 -3.65 -24.87 -9.15
N CYS A 289 -2.50 -24.56 -9.78
CA CYS A 289 -1.31 -24.06 -9.11
C CYS A 289 -1.37 -22.52 -9.10
N ALA A 290 -1.58 -21.93 -7.93
CA ALA A 290 -1.86 -20.50 -7.80
C ALA A 290 -0.62 -19.65 -7.50
N LEU A 291 0.54 -20.26 -7.25
CA LEU A 291 1.77 -19.59 -6.88
C LEU A 291 2.85 -19.82 -7.92
N ASP A 292 3.46 -18.72 -8.38
CA ASP A 292 4.66 -18.76 -9.20
C ASP A 292 5.88 -19.03 -8.32
N SER A 293 6.60 -20.11 -8.60
CA SER A 293 7.84 -20.46 -7.87
C SER A 293 9.09 -19.80 -8.47
N GLY A 294 8.95 -19.03 -9.57
CA GLY A 294 10.05 -18.39 -10.28
C GLY A 294 10.81 -19.32 -11.26
N THR A 295 10.40 -20.58 -11.34
CA THR A 295 10.90 -21.52 -12.35
C THR A 295 9.85 -21.76 -13.44
N GLU A 296 10.26 -22.23 -14.61
CA GLU A 296 9.34 -22.50 -15.70
C GLU A 296 8.26 -23.53 -15.32
N ASN A 297 8.65 -24.58 -14.59
CA ASN A 297 7.73 -25.61 -14.08
C ASN A 297 6.89 -25.18 -12.89
N GLY A 298 7.20 -24.07 -12.27
CA GLY A 298 6.50 -23.54 -11.10
C GLY A 298 5.59 -22.35 -11.38
N ARG A 299 5.34 -22.03 -12.65
CA ARG A 299 4.45 -20.91 -13.03
C ARG A 299 3.00 -21.21 -12.66
N ILE A 300 2.22 -20.16 -12.40
CA ILE A 300 0.77 -20.26 -12.21
C ILE A 300 0.15 -20.94 -13.44
N HIS A 301 -0.55 -22.05 -13.23
CA HIS A 301 -1.18 -22.82 -14.29
C HIS A 301 -2.35 -23.64 -13.78
N LEU A 302 -3.24 -24.05 -14.67
CA LEU A 302 -4.22 -25.08 -14.45
C LEU A 302 -3.66 -26.40 -15.00
N LYS A 303 -3.89 -27.50 -14.29
CA LYS A 303 -3.45 -28.86 -14.67
C LYS A 303 -4.66 -29.79 -14.69
N TYR A 304 -4.77 -30.61 -15.71
CA TYR A 304 -5.67 -31.76 -15.74
C TYR A 304 -4.84 -33.01 -15.44
N GLU A 305 -5.30 -33.82 -14.51
CA GLU A 305 -4.75 -35.14 -14.18
C GLU A 305 -5.90 -36.12 -14.00
N LYS A 306 -5.98 -37.13 -14.87
CA LYS A 306 -7.02 -38.15 -14.79
C LYS A 306 -7.01 -38.82 -13.42
N ASP A 307 -8.22 -38.96 -12.85
CA ASP A 307 -8.46 -39.62 -11.56
C ASP A 307 -7.71 -38.99 -10.37
N TYR A 308 -7.22 -37.74 -10.50
CA TYR A 308 -6.52 -37.03 -9.44
C TYR A 308 -7.35 -35.86 -8.90
N VAL A 309 -7.47 -35.81 -7.57
CA VAL A 309 -8.10 -34.70 -6.83
C VAL A 309 -7.19 -34.29 -5.68
N TYR A 310 -6.71 -33.04 -5.70
CA TYR A 310 -5.91 -32.48 -4.61
C TYR A 310 -6.76 -32.37 -3.33
N GLN A 311 -6.33 -33.07 -2.29
CA GLN A 311 -6.97 -33.13 -0.97
C GLN A 311 -6.58 -31.92 -0.12
N GLY A 312 -6.96 -30.72 -0.56
CA GLY A 312 -6.58 -29.47 0.11
C GLY A 312 -7.39 -29.17 1.37
N ILE A 313 -6.81 -28.31 2.21
CA ILE A 313 -7.49 -27.66 3.33
C ILE A 313 -8.03 -26.28 2.91
N ASP A 314 -9.00 -25.75 3.62
CA ASP A 314 -9.64 -24.47 3.29
C ASP A 314 -8.71 -23.26 3.42
N THR A 315 -7.58 -23.37 4.14
CA THR A 315 -6.55 -22.36 4.28
C THR A 315 -5.47 -22.40 3.19
N SER A 316 -5.46 -23.46 2.31
CA SER A 316 -4.48 -23.54 1.21
C SER A 316 -4.59 -22.31 0.29
N ARG A 317 -3.44 -21.73 -0.05
CA ARG A 317 -3.35 -20.56 -0.94
C ARG A 317 -2.55 -20.85 -2.21
N THR A 318 -2.04 -22.07 -2.37
CA THR A 318 -1.12 -22.44 -3.44
C THR A 318 -1.72 -23.43 -4.43
N PHE A 319 -2.54 -24.37 -3.97
CA PHE A 319 -3.15 -25.38 -4.79
C PHE A 319 -4.64 -25.52 -4.47
N ALA A 320 -5.45 -25.81 -5.47
CA ALA A 320 -6.86 -26.15 -5.30
C ALA A 320 -7.35 -26.99 -6.48
N THR A 321 -7.99 -28.13 -6.21
CA THR A 321 -8.84 -28.78 -7.20
C THR A 321 -10.14 -27.98 -7.33
N LEU A 322 -10.62 -27.79 -8.56
CA LEU A 322 -11.83 -27.02 -8.84
C LEU A 322 -13.10 -27.89 -8.75
N CYS A 323 -14.12 -27.32 -8.14
CA CYS A 323 -15.50 -27.82 -8.22
C CYS A 323 -16.29 -26.86 -9.12
N ILE A 324 -16.94 -27.39 -10.16
CA ILE A 324 -17.67 -26.58 -11.16
C ILE A 324 -19.10 -27.04 -11.21
N LYS A 325 -20.02 -26.24 -10.66
CA LYS A 325 -21.47 -26.50 -10.66
C LYS A 325 -22.14 -25.74 -11.80
N GLY A 326 -23.20 -26.30 -12.39
CA GLY A 326 -24.00 -25.67 -13.47
C GLY A 326 -23.69 -26.18 -14.86
N VAL A 327 -22.56 -26.87 -15.04
CA VAL A 327 -22.17 -27.52 -16.29
C VAL A 327 -21.51 -28.85 -15.99
N LYS A 328 -21.78 -29.86 -16.80
CA LYS A 328 -21.10 -31.16 -16.75
C LYS A 328 -19.98 -31.14 -17.78
N LEU A 329 -18.75 -31.28 -17.34
CA LEU A 329 -17.56 -31.26 -18.20
C LEU A 329 -17.10 -32.71 -18.49
N SER A 330 -16.94 -33.03 -19.76
CA SER A 330 -16.24 -34.24 -20.20
C SER A 330 -14.73 -34.15 -19.90
N GLU A 331 -14.01 -35.23 -20.08
CA GLU A 331 -12.56 -35.28 -20.00
C GLU A 331 -11.92 -34.30 -21.01
N ASP A 332 -12.41 -34.33 -22.26
CA ASP A 332 -11.92 -33.43 -23.31
C ASP A 332 -12.19 -31.95 -23.01
N ASP A 333 -13.35 -31.61 -22.44
CA ASP A 333 -13.65 -30.25 -22.01
C ASP A 333 -12.65 -29.75 -20.94
N GLN A 334 -12.32 -30.60 -19.96
CA GLN A 334 -11.37 -30.26 -18.91
C GLN A 334 -9.96 -30.06 -19.46
N ILE A 335 -9.53 -30.90 -20.42
CA ILE A 335 -8.25 -30.76 -21.11
C ILE A 335 -8.21 -29.45 -21.90
N GLU A 336 -9.30 -29.13 -22.62
CA GLU A 336 -9.39 -27.92 -23.43
C GLU A 336 -9.40 -26.65 -22.55
N ILE A 337 -10.14 -26.64 -21.45
CA ILE A 337 -10.13 -25.55 -20.46
C ILE A 337 -8.70 -25.33 -19.92
N THR A 338 -7.98 -26.39 -19.59
CA THR A 338 -6.58 -26.34 -19.14
C THR A 338 -5.69 -25.62 -20.17
N LYS A 339 -5.78 -26.04 -21.43
CA LYS A 339 -5.00 -25.45 -22.55
C LYS A 339 -5.35 -23.96 -22.72
N LYS A 340 -6.65 -23.60 -22.74
CA LYS A 340 -7.12 -22.23 -22.90
C LYS A 340 -6.69 -21.34 -21.73
N PHE A 341 -6.84 -21.80 -20.49
CA PHE A 341 -6.44 -21.09 -19.29
C PHE A 341 -4.94 -20.75 -19.30
N ASN A 342 -4.11 -21.75 -19.56
CA ASN A 342 -2.65 -21.57 -19.57
C ASN A 342 -2.19 -20.66 -20.71
N ARG A 343 -2.77 -20.80 -21.91
CA ARG A 343 -2.49 -19.91 -23.06
C ARG A 343 -2.94 -18.47 -22.77
N PHE A 344 -4.09 -18.30 -22.15
CA PHE A 344 -4.60 -16.98 -21.75
C PHE A 344 -3.63 -16.29 -20.77
N LEU A 345 -3.22 -16.97 -19.70
CA LEU A 345 -2.26 -16.39 -18.74
C LEU A 345 -0.90 -16.09 -19.37
N GLU A 346 -0.41 -16.97 -20.26
CA GLU A 346 0.88 -16.73 -20.93
C GLU A 346 0.82 -15.50 -21.85
N SER A 347 -0.27 -15.30 -22.59
CA SER A 347 -0.46 -14.10 -23.40
C SER A 347 -0.49 -12.83 -22.55
N ARG A 348 -1.13 -12.90 -21.36
CA ARG A 348 -1.17 -11.80 -20.41
C ARG A 348 0.21 -11.50 -19.80
N ARG A 349 0.99 -12.51 -19.46
CA ARG A 349 2.37 -12.34 -18.97
C ARG A 349 3.24 -11.59 -19.98
N LYS A 350 3.19 -11.99 -21.26
CA LYS A 350 3.92 -11.33 -22.33
C LYS A 350 3.49 -9.88 -22.55
N ARG A 351 2.17 -9.63 -22.53
CA ARG A 351 1.61 -8.30 -22.74
C ARG A 351 1.83 -7.38 -21.56
N ASP A 352 1.51 -7.84 -20.33
CA ASP A 352 1.33 -7.02 -19.14
C ASP A 352 2.37 -7.31 -18.03
N TRP A 353 3.43 -8.09 -18.30
CA TRP A 353 4.47 -8.50 -17.34
C TRP A 353 3.93 -9.13 -16.05
N SER A 354 2.72 -9.69 -16.07
CA SER A 354 2.01 -10.15 -14.89
C SER A 354 1.78 -9.07 -13.82
N LEU A 355 1.79 -7.78 -14.18
CA LEU A 355 1.56 -6.67 -13.25
C LEU A 355 0.10 -6.58 -12.76
N PHE A 356 -0.78 -7.40 -13.31
CA PHE A 356 -2.14 -7.62 -12.81
C PHE A 356 -2.21 -8.62 -11.64
N LEU A 357 -1.10 -9.27 -11.27
CA LEU A 357 -1.07 -10.24 -10.18
C LEU A 357 -0.48 -9.61 -8.90
N PRO A 358 -1.10 -9.81 -7.73
CA PRO A 358 -0.52 -9.40 -6.46
C PRO A 358 0.85 -10.04 -6.26
N GLN A 359 1.82 -9.23 -5.83
CA GLN A 359 3.13 -9.72 -5.47
C GLN A 359 3.06 -10.47 -4.15
N TYR A 360 3.72 -11.60 -4.10
CA TYR A 360 3.83 -12.41 -2.91
C TYR A 360 5.30 -12.82 -2.74
N ARG A 361 6.01 -12.06 -1.92
CA ARG A 361 7.36 -12.37 -1.57
C ARG A 361 7.42 -13.02 -0.20
N GLU A 362 7.97 -14.21 -0.15
CA GLU A 362 8.42 -14.86 1.07
C GLU A 362 9.93 -14.61 1.25
N SER A 363 10.62 -15.47 1.97
CA SER A 363 12.08 -15.48 2.15
C SER A 363 12.87 -15.87 0.88
N LYS A 364 12.40 -15.51 -0.31
CA LYS A 364 13.03 -15.81 -1.60
C LYS A 364 13.70 -14.55 -2.16
N GLU A 365 14.75 -14.75 -2.93
CA GLU A 365 15.55 -13.67 -3.53
C GLU A 365 14.79 -12.87 -4.59
N TYR A 366 13.76 -13.46 -5.20
CA TYR A 366 12.93 -12.82 -6.21
C TYR A 366 11.47 -12.69 -5.77
N ALA A 367 10.78 -11.73 -6.36
CA ALA A 367 9.37 -11.48 -6.12
C ALA A 367 8.50 -12.56 -6.78
N ARG A 368 7.85 -13.39 -5.97
CA ARG A 368 6.89 -14.37 -6.46
C ARG A 368 5.53 -13.73 -6.68
N LYS A 369 4.80 -14.24 -7.66
CA LYS A 369 3.45 -13.80 -8.02
C LYS A 369 2.44 -14.86 -7.63
N ARG A 370 1.24 -14.44 -7.26
CA ARG A 370 0.15 -15.35 -6.91
C ARG A 370 -1.13 -14.91 -7.58
N ILE A 371 -1.84 -15.85 -8.21
CA ILE A 371 -3.20 -15.58 -8.67
C ILE A 371 -4.19 -15.78 -7.51
N PRO A 372 -5.03 -14.79 -7.18
CA PRO A 372 -6.16 -14.99 -6.28
C PRO A 372 -7.09 -16.07 -6.84
N PHE A 373 -7.64 -16.93 -5.98
CA PHE A 373 -8.55 -17.99 -6.44
C PHE A 373 -9.78 -17.40 -7.15
N ASP A 374 -10.35 -16.32 -6.64
CA ASP A 374 -11.48 -15.64 -7.27
C ASP A 374 -11.18 -15.17 -8.70
N LEU A 375 -9.95 -14.69 -8.94
CA LEU A 375 -9.51 -14.33 -10.30
C LEU A 375 -9.37 -15.57 -11.20
N ALA A 376 -8.81 -16.66 -10.68
CA ALA A 376 -8.71 -17.90 -11.43
C ALA A 376 -10.10 -18.45 -11.77
N TYR A 377 -11.05 -18.42 -10.82
CA TYR A 377 -12.45 -18.82 -11.04
C TYR A 377 -13.12 -17.94 -12.10
N ARG A 378 -12.89 -16.63 -12.06
CA ARG A 378 -13.39 -15.69 -13.07
C ARG A 378 -12.89 -16.04 -14.47
N ILE A 379 -11.60 -16.36 -14.61
CA ILE A 379 -11.01 -16.76 -15.91
C ILE A 379 -11.66 -18.06 -16.39
N VAL A 380 -11.75 -19.09 -15.55
CA VAL A 380 -12.40 -20.37 -15.93
C VAL A 380 -13.87 -20.16 -16.29
N SER A 381 -14.61 -19.38 -15.50
CA SER A 381 -16.01 -19.05 -15.80
C SER A 381 -16.16 -18.30 -17.14
N ASN A 382 -15.25 -17.40 -17.46
CA ASN A 382 -15.20 -16.71 -18.76
C ASN A 382 -14.97 -17.69 -19.92
N LEU A 383 -14.05 -18.65 -19.75
CA LEU A 383 -13.78 -19.67 -20.76
C LEU A 383 -15.00 -20.60 -20.99
N LEU A 384 -15.87 -20.71 -20.00
CA LEU A 384 -17.12 -21.50 -20.06
C LEU A 384 -18.33 -20.74 -20.62
N LEU A 385 -18.18 -19.48 -21.05
CA LEU A 385 -19.27 -18.73 -21.70
C LEU A 385 -19.78 -19.42 -22.98
N SER A 386 -18.90 -20.11 -23.71
CA SER A 386 -19.24 -20.87 -24.91
C SER A 386 -19.85 -22.26 -24.65
N HIS A 387 -19.90 -22.69 -23.38
CA HIS A 387 -20.47 -23.98 -22.95
C HIS A 387 -21.90 -23.82 -22.38
N SER A 388 -22.51 -22.65 -22.53
CA SER A 388 -23.95 -22.49 -22.21
C SER A 388 -24.78 -23.34 -23.15
N LYS A 389 -25.82 -24.03 -22.61
CA LYS A 389 -26.72 -25.02 -23.23
C LYS A 389 -27.32 -24.53 -24.51
#